data_be79fcd53b5f2393750585e0132c5bd2
#
_entry.id   be79fcd53b5f2393750585e0132c5bd2
#
_cell.length_a   1.000
_cell.length_b   1.000
_cell.length_c   1.000
_cell.angle_alpha   90.00
_cell.angle_beta   90.00
_cell.angle_gamma   90.00
#
_symmetry.space_group_name_H-M   'P 1'
#
loop_
_entity.id
_entity.type
_entity.pdbx_description
1 polymer ?
#
loop_
_entity_poly.entity_id
_entity_poly.type
_entity_poly.pdbx_seq_one_letter_code
_entity_poly.pdbx_strand_id
1 'polypeptide(L)'
;MEDFFKIDIPVFSPQYDENTRYGWSRYKDNLWELLSTTTGGYCMYCYDSICVNGHKRGEIEHGIEKINDEKSLSDCIPNLGIACKNCNGKYKRRGEAARKLPRESINTFQQAHCKKYDCKKMCNHYEKLRREYISQGKIILQPFTVKLDDKGHVLALQYDLLRGKYVPSDKYGQYTENELAVIYGHIQLFDLNGPDRINYDIGAYCKNVIDNHSIMIGVKYSNLVVDLFREKLKKMQIEEAVKICQLSLIHISEPTR
;
A
#
# COMPACT_ATOMS: atom_id res chain seq x y z
N MET A 1 -21.85 -14.76 -0.32
CA MET A 1 -21.60 -14.28 1.05
C MET A 1 -20.11 -14.22 1.40
N GLU A 2 -19.28 -15.18 0.95
CA GLU A 2 -17.82 -15.17 1.19
C GLU A 2 -17.11 -13.91 0.69
N ASP A 3 -17.48 -13.37 -0.48
CA ASP A 3 -16.87 -12.14 -1.04
C ASP A 3 -17.08 -10.90 -0.19
N PHE A 4 -18.05 -10.93 0.71
CA PHE A 4 -18.29 -9.79 1.59
C PHE A 4 -17.20 -9.63 2.64
N PHE A 5 -16.63 -10.72 3.14
CA PHE A 5 -15.61 -10.71 4.18
C PHE A 5 -14.19 -10.42 3.65
N LYS A 6 -14.05 -10.19 2.37
CA LYS A 6 -12.79 -9.82 1.73
C LYS A 6 -12.81 -8.34 1.37
N ILE A 7 -11.84 -7.59 1.84
CA ILE A 7 -11.67 -6.15 1.60
C ILE A 7 -10.51 -5.95 0.65
N ASP A 8 -10.81 -5.62 -0.61
CA ASP A 8 -9.78 -5.32 -1.61
C ASP A 8 -9.01 -4.06 -1.27
N ILE A 9 -7.69 -4.14 -1.32
CA ILE A 9 -6.84 -2.98 -1.16
C ILE A 9 -6.64 -2.32 -2.53
N PRO A 10 -6.91 -1.01 -2.67
CA PRO A 10 -6.77 -0.32 -3.94
C PRO A 10 -5.31 -0.17 -4.35
N VAL A 11 -5.07 -0.14 -5.66
CA VAL A 11 -3.81 0.32 -6.23
C VAL A 11 -3.82 1.85 -6.26
N PHE A 12 -2.80 2.46 -5.68
CA PHE A 12 -2.67 3.91 -5.66
C PHE A 12 -2.07 4.43 -6.98
N SER A 13 -2.81 5.28 -7.70
CA SER A 13 -2.39 5.84 -8.98
C SER A 13 -2.48 7.36 -8.95
N PRO A 14 -1.35 8.06 -8.71
CA PRO A 14 -1.34 9.52 -8.66
C PRO A 14 -1.80 10.14 -9.99
N GLN A 15 -2.66 11.14 -9.91
CA GLN A 15 -3.08 11.95 -11.04
C GLN A 15 -2.26 13.24 -11.03
N TYR A 16 -1.19 13.29 -11.80
CA TYR A 16 -0.30 14.42 -11.86
C TYR A 16 -0.92 15.58 -12.68
N ASP A 17 -0.95 16.76 -12.10
CA ASP A 17 -1.32 17.98 -12.83
C ASP A 17 -0.20 18.39 -13.80
N GLU A 18 -0.55 18.73 -15.04
CA GLU A 18 0.44 19.04 -16.09
C GLU A 18 1.22 20.32 -15.83
N ASN A 19 0.64 21.27 -15.12
CA ASN A 19 1.26 22.57 -14.84
C ASN A 19 2.04 22.59 -13.53
N THR A 20 1.90 21.56 -12.69
CA THR A 20 2.55 21.48 -11.39
C THR A 20 3.83 20.64 -11.47
N ARG A 21 4.91 21.12 -10.87
CA ARG A 21 6.17 20.39 -10.73
C ARG A 21 6.21 19.61 -9.43
N TYR A 22 6.80 18.42 -9.50
CA TYR A 22 6.92 17.49 -8.38
C TYR A 22 8.38 17.04 -8.24
N GLY A 23 8.81 16.69 -7.03
CA GLY A 23 10.15 16.15 -6.78
C GLY A 23 10.49 16.09 -5.29
N TRP A 24 11.48 15.29 -4.97
CA TRP A 24 11.92 15.13 -3.58
C TRP A 24 12.86 16.25 -3.13
N SER A 25 13.82 16.64 -3.97
CA SER A 25 14.79 17.71 -3.64
C SER A 25 14.19 19.11 -3.78
N ARG A 26 13.24 19.25 -4.70
CA ARG A 26 12.46 20.50 -4.91
C ARG A 26 11.00 20.11 -5.08
N TYR A 27 10.08 21.05 -4.81
CA TYR A 27 8.63 20.84 -4.96
C TYR A 27 8.08 19.70 -4.09
N LYS A 28 8.70 19.49 -2.93
CA LYS A 28 8.38 18.40 -2.00
C LYS A 28 6.96 18.50 -1.46
N ASP A 29 6.49 19.71 -1.18
CA ASP A 29 5.14 19.93 -0.66
C ASP A 29 4.07 19.56 -1.69
N ASN A 30 4.26 19.94 -2.97
CA ASN A 30 3.36 19.55 -4.05
C ASN A 30 3.29 18.03 -4.19
N LEU A 31 4.44 17.37 -4.11
CA LEU A 31 4.49 15.92 -4.19
C LEU A 31 3.83 15.25 -2.97
N TRP A 32 4.08 15.77 -1.77
CA TRP A 32 3.47 15.25 -0.54
C TRP A 32 1.94 15.35 -0.59
N GLU A 33 1.42 16.50 -1.02
CA GLU A 33 -0.02 16.74 -1.14
C GLU A 33 -0.65 15.80 -2.16
N LEU A 34 -0.05 15.67 -3.35
CA LEU A 34 -0.51 14.74 -4.38
C LEU A 34 -0.57 13.30 -3.84
N LEU A 35 0.52 12.81 -3.26
CA LEU A 35 0.61 11.42 -2.79
C LEU A 35 -0.33 11.16 -1.60
N SER A 36 -0.45 12.12 -0.68
CA SER A 36 -1.38 12.04 0.44
C SER A 36 -2.83 12.01 -0.02
N THR A 37 -3.20 12.84 -0.99
CA THR A 37 -4.53 12.83 -1.61
C THR A 37 -4.80 11.52 -2.33
N THR A 38 -3.83 11.04 -3.11
CA THR A 38 -3.92 9.76 -3.84
C THR A 38 -4.20 8.58 -2.92
N THR A 39 -3.61 8.58 -1.73
CA THR A 39 -3.79 7.49 -0.76
C THR A 39 -4.94 7.71 0.22
N GLY A 40 -5.62 8.85 0.15
CA GLY A 40 -6.61 9.24 1.16
C GLY A 40 -6.00 9.48 2.55
N GLY A 41 -4.68 9.79 2.61
CA GLY A 41 -3.96 10.01 3.86
C GLY A 41 -3.47 8.71 4.52
N TYR A 42 -3.24 7.65 3.73
CA TYR A 42 -2.73 6.37 4.21
C TYR A 42 -1.35 6.03 3.67
N CYS A 43 -0.62 5.20 4.41
CA CYS A 43 0.66 4.64 4.00
C CYS A 43 0.48 3.67 2.83
N MET A 44 1.30 3.79 1.79
CA MET A 44 1.22 2.94 0.60
C MET A 44 1.63 1.47 0.84
N TYR A 45 2.22 1.15 2.01
CA TYR A 45 2.70 -0.19 2.31
C TYR A 45 1.90 -0.91 3.40
N CYS A 46 1.57 -0.24 4.49
CA CYS A 46 0.85 -0.86 5.61
C CYS A 46 -0.57 -0.32 5.80
N TYR A 47 -0.96 0.67 5.00
CA TYR A 47 -2.29 1.26 4.99
C TYR A 47 -2.69 1.99 6.28
N ASP A 48 -1.75 2.20 7.21
CA ASP A 48 -1.97 3.03 8.40
C ASP A 48 -2.05 4.51 8.02
N SER A 49 -2.83 5.27 8.78
CA SER A 49 -2.98 6.71 8.58
C SER A 49 -1.63 7.45 8.72
N ILE A 50 -1.33 8.30 7.74
CA ILE A 50 -0.18 9.21 7.73
C ILE A 50 -0.56 10.64 8.10
N CYS A 51 -1.83 10.87 8.43
CA CYS A 51 -2.36 12.13 8.95
C CYS A 51 -3.15 11.87 10.21
N VAL A 52 -2.68 12.36 11.34
CA VAL A 52 -3.35 12.18 12.63
C VAL A 52 -3.60 13.55 13.26
N ASN A 53 -4.86 13.87 13.56
CA ASN A 53 -5.27 15.15 14.16
C ASN A 53 -4.74 16.37 13.37
N GLY A 54 -4.77 16.31 12.04
CA GLY A 54 -4.26 17.37 11.16
C GLY A 54 -2.72 17.41 11.02
N HIS A 55 -1.99 16.59 11.76
CA HIS A 55 -0.53 16.55 11.68
C HIS A 55 -0.06 15.54 10.63
N LYS A 56 0.83 15.99 9.74
CA LYS A 56 1.51 15.18 8.73
C LYS A 56 2.52 14.25 9.43
N ARG A 57 2.31 12.93 9.34
CA ARG A 57 3.20 11.88 9.88
C ARG A 57 3.81 11.00 8.78
N GLY A 58 3.37 11.20 7.54
CA GLY A 58 3.93 10.52 6.38
C GLY A 58 5.22 11.15 5.90
N GLU A 59 6.06 10.34 5.29
CA GLU A 59 7.32 10.74 4.67
C GLU A 59 7.29 10.36 3.18
N ILE A 60 7.87 11.23 2.33
CA ILE A 60 8.12 10.84 0.93
C ILE A 60 9.19 9.77 0.95
N GLU A 61 8.91 8.69 0.26
CA GLU A 61 9.68 7.46 0.26
C GLU A 61 10.14 7.15 -1.17
N HIS A 62 11.34 6.58 -1.30
CA HIS A 62 11.89 6.13 -2.58
C HIS A 62 11.58 4.65 -2.78
N GLY A 63 10.74 4.30 -3.75
CA GLY A 63 10.35 2.93 -4.06
C GLY A 63 11.57 2.02 -4.21
N ILE A 64 12.46 2.32 -5.13
CA ILE A 64 13.82 1.78 -5.20
C ILE A 64 14.72 2.70 -4.38
N GLU A 65 15.38 2.15 -3.36
CA GLU A 65 16.19 2.94 -2.42
C GLU A 65 17.36 3.64 -3.12
N LYS A 66 17.73 4.82 -2.62
CA LYS A 66 18.83 5.65 -3.13
C LYS A 66 20.19 4.95 -3.09
N ILE A 67 20.37 3.93 -2.25
CA ILE A 67 21.59 3.12 -2.22
C ILE A 67 21.86 2.42 -3.57
N ASN A 68 20.84 2.26 -4.41
CA ASN A 68 20.99 1.71 -5.76
C ASN A 68 21.52 2.76 -6.75
N ASP A 69 20.99 3.98 -6.70
CA ASP A 69 21.45 5.12 -7.51
C ASP A 69 20.90 6.43 -6.94
N GLU A 70 21.66 7.09 -6.08
CA GLU A 70 21.23 8.34 -5.46
C GLU A 70 20.97 9.43 -6.50
N LYS A 71 21.80 9.51 -7.53
CA LYS A 71 21.76 10.61 -8.50
C LYS A 71 20.51 10.59 -9.38
N SER A 72 20.12 9.43 -9.89
CA SER A 72 19.03 9.31 -10.86
C SER A 72 17.69 8.95 -10.22
N LEU A 73 17.68 8.20 -9.10
CA LEU A 73 16.48 7.76 -8.44
C LEU A 73 15.87 8.79 -7.47
N SER A 74 16.67 9.75 -6.95
CA SER A 74 16.19 10.70 -5.94
C SER A 74 15.05 11.59 -6.41
N ASP A 75 15.10 12.09 -7.65
CA ASP A 75 14.05 12.93 -8.24
C ASP A 75 13.33 12.24 -9.41
N CYS A 76 13.40 10.91 -9.49
CA CYS A 76 12.57 10.13 -10.39
C CYS A 76 11.15 10.06 -9.83
N ILE A 77 10.24 10.91 -10.32
CA ILE A 77 8.89 11.05 -9.76
C ILE A 77 8.14 9.72 -9.66
N PRO A 78 8.13 8.82 -10.68
CA PRO A 78 7.51 7.51 -10.55
C PRO A 78 8.11 6.61 -9.46
N ASN A 79 9.32 6.92 -8.97
CA ASN A 79 9.98 6.21 -7.87
C ASN A 79 9.57 6.73 -6.49
N LEU A 80 8.76 7.81 -6.44
CA LEU A 80 8.42 8.46 -5.18
C LEU A 80 7.03 8.06 -4.72
N GLY A 81 6.95 7.58 -3.49
CA GLY A 81 5.73 7.19 -2.80
C GLY A 81 5.57 7.95 -1.48
N ILE A 82 4.54 7.59 -0.71
CA ILE A 82 4.32 8.10 0.63
C ILE A 82 4.16 6.94 1.61
N ALA A 83 4.89 6.97 2.71
CA ALA A 83 4.89 5.92 3.69
C ALA A 83 4.88 6.47 5.12
N CYS A 84 4.42 5.67 6.07
CA CYS A 84 4.58 5.99 7.47
C CYS A 84 6.05 5.79 7.89
N LYS A 85 6.47 6.44 8.96
CA LYS A 85 7.83 6.39 9.49
C LYS A 85 8.32 4.96 9.76
N ASN A 86 7.44 4.07 10.21
CA ASN A 86 7.80 2.67 10.46
C ASN A 86 8.12 1.93 9.16
N CYS A 87 7.29 2.09 8.11
CA CYS A 87 7.53 1.45 6.83
C CYS A 87 8.79 1.99 6.17
N ASN A 88 8.97 3.30 6.10
CA ASN A 88 10.13 3.93 5.50
C ASN A 88 11.42 3.69 6.30
N GLY A 89 11.39 3.94 7.61
CA GLY A 89 12.59 3.94 8.46
C GLY A 89 12.97 2.57 9.06
N LYS A 90 12.00 1.71 9.38
CA LYS A 90 12.26 0.46 10.11
C LYS A 90 12.17 -0.77 9.20
N TYR A 91 11.02 -0.97 8.56
CA TYR A 91 10.77 -2.21 7.82
C TYR A 91 11.55 -2.26 6.51
N LYS A 92 11.47 -1.22 5.70
CA LYS A 92 12.12 -1.20 4.40
C LYS A 92 13.64 -1.16 4.49
N ARG A 93 14.22 -0.59 5.53
CA ARG A 93 15.68 -0.64 5.76
C ARG A 93 16.19 -2.03 6.10
N ARG A 94 15.35 -2.93 6.60
CA ARG A 94 15.74 -4.31 6.84
C ARG A 94 16.02 -5.00 5.50
N GLY A 95 17.23 -5.53 5.33
CA GLY A 95 17.65 -6.20 4.10
C GLY A 95 17.86 -5.28 2.90
N GLU A 96 17.96 -3.96 3.07
CA GLU A 96 18.23 -3.00 1.99
C GLU A 96 19.50 -3.38 1.19
N ALA A 97 20.54 -3.83 1.86
CA ALA A 97 21.77 -4.26 1.21
C ALA A 97 21.58 -5.49 0.30
N ALA A 98 20.64 -6.38 0.62
CA ALA A 98 20.32 -7.55 -0.20
C ALA A 98 19.46 -7.21 -1.44
N ARG A 99 18.88 -6.00 -1.48
CA ARG A 99 18.07 -5.51 -2.61
C ARG A 99 18.85 -4.62 -3.57
N LYS A 100 20.18 -4.69 -3.57
CA LYS A 100 20.99 -3.97 -4.55
C LYS A 100 20.79 -4.55 -5.94
N LEU A 101 20.45 -3.66 -6.87
CA LEU A 101 20.32 -4.00 -8.27
C LEU A 101 21.69 -4.17 -8.95
N PRO A 102 21.78 -5.00 -10.01
CA PRO A 102 22.96 -5.12 -10.83
C PRO A 102 23.37 -3.76 -11.42
N ARG A 103 24.69 -3.52 -11.50
CA ARG A 103 25.21 -2.26 -12.05
C ARG A 103 24.80 -2.03 -13.51
N GLU A 104 24.65 -3.09 -14.27
CA GLU A 104 24.19 -3.03 -15.66
C GLU A 104 22.78 -2.48 -15.79
N SER A 105 21.85 -2.92 -14.90
CA SER A 105 20.48 -2.44 -14.87
C SER A 105 20.42 -0.95 -14.50
N ILE A 106 21.25 -0.53 -13.54
CA ILE A 106 21.37 0.89 -13.17
C ILE A 106 21.93 1.72 -14.33
N ASN A 107 22.98 1.26 -15.00
CA ASN A 107 23.55 1.96 -16.14
C ASN A 107 22.54 2.10 -17.29
N THR A 108 21.74 1.07 -17.55
CA THR A 108 20.67 1.11 -18.55
C THR A 108 19.60 2.14 -18.18
N PHE A 109 19.24 2.23 -16.91
CA PHE A 109 18.30 3.23 -16.42
C PHE A 109 18.87 4.66 -16.53
N GLN A 110 20.15 4.85 -16.23
CA GLN A 110 20.81 6.17 -16.33
C GLN A 110 20.84 6.73 -17.75
N GLN A 111 20.75 5.88 -18.78
CA GLN A 111 20.64 6.29 -20.17
C GLN A 111 19.28 6.92 -20.51
N ALA A 112 18.28 6.79 -19.64
CA ALA A 112 17.00 7.43 -19.83
C ALA A 112 17.12 8.96 -19.72
N HIS A 113 16.60 9.67 -20.71
CA HIS A 113 16.50 11.14 -20.67
C HIS A 113 15.39 11.56 -19.71
N CYS A 114 15.69 11.54 -18.41
CA CYS A 114 14.70 11.91 -17.38
C CYS A 114 14.50 13.42 -17.31
N LYS A 115 13.23 13.84 -17.43
CA LYS A 115 12.83 15.25 -17.28
C LYS A 115 12.71 15.70 -15.81
N LYS A 116 13.30 14.95 -14.86
CA LYS A 116 13.26 15.23 -13.42
C LYS A 116 11.85 15.66 -12.96
N TYR A 117 11.69 16.91 -12.52
CA TYR A 117 10.46 17.44 -11.91
C TYR A 117 9.23 17.45 -12.83
N ASP A 118 9.41 17.23 -14.12
CA ASP A 118 8.35 17.20 -15.13
C ASP A 118 8.03 15.78 -15.63
N CYS A 119 8.70 14.75 -15.07
CA CYS A 119 8.48 13.36 -15.44
C CYS A 119 7.26 12.78 -14.71
N LYS A 120 6.07 12.90 -15.28
CA LYS A 120 4.79 12.51 -14.68
C LYS A 120 4.27 11.15 -15.14
N LYS A 121 5.06 10.42 -15.92
CA LYS A 121 4.70 9.10 -16.46
C LYS A 121 5.82 8.11 -16.18
N MET A 122 5.43 6.88 -15.89
CA MET A 122 6.37 5.78 -15.81
C MET A 122 6.97 5.56 -17.21
N CYS A 123 8.29 5.65 -17.34
CA CYS A 123 8.99 5.34 -18.59
C CYS A 123 9.43 3.87 -18.59
N ASN A 124 9.63 3.30 -19.77
CA ASN A 124 10.04 1.89 -19.94
C ASN A 124 11.33 1.55 -19.20
N HIS A 125 12.29 2.49 -19.12
CA HIS A 125 13.55 2.28 -18.39
C HIS A 125 13.31 2.11 -16.89
N TYR A 126 12.48 2.97 -16.28
CA TYR A 126 12.15 2.85 -14.86
C TYR A 126 11.27 1.62 -14.61
N GLU A 127 10.31 1.34 -15.48
CA GLU A 127 9.44 0.16 -15.34
C GLU A 127 10.25 -1.14 -15.36
N LYS A 128 11.22 -1.27 -16.28
CA LYS A 128 12.11 -2.44 -16.32
C LYS A 128 12.92 -2.58 -15.03
N LEU A 129 13.54 -1.49 -14.58
CA LEU A 129 14.30 -1.47 -13.33
C LEU A 129 13.43 -1.83 -12.12
N ARG A 130 12.20 -1.30 -12.08
CA ARG A 130 11.23 -1.54 -11.03
C ARG A 130 10.81 -3.01 -10.97
N ARG A 131 10.52 -3.66 -12.10
CA ARG A 131 10.17 -5.08 -12.18
C ARG A 131 11.30 -5.97 -11.65
N GLU A 132 12.53 -5.69 -12.04
CA GLU A 132 13.70 -6.41 -11.54
C GLU A 132 13.84 -6.25 -10.02
N TYR A 133 13.72 -5.02 -9.52
CA TYR A 133 13.75 -4.75 -8.08
C TYR A 133 12.63 -5.48 -7.32
N ILE A 134 11.39 -5.47 -7.84
CA ILE A 134 10.24 -6.15 -7.23
C ILE A 134 10.47 -7.65 -7.14
N SER A 135 10.95 -8.26 -8.23
CA SER A 135 11.23 -9.69 -8.28
C SER A 135 12.31 -10.10 -7.28
N GLN A 136 13.40 -9.32 -7.20
CA GLN A 136 14.51 -9.56 -6.29
C GLN A 136 14.13 -9.27 -4.82
N GLY A 137 13.48 -8.14 -4.57
CA GLY A 137 13.17 -7.63 -3.24
C GLY A 137 11.91 -8.20 -2.63
N LYS A 138 11.08 -8.90 -3.41
CA LYS A 138 9.77 -9.43 -3.01
C LYS A 138 8.92 -8.36 -2.31
N ILE A 139 8.77 -7.22 -2.96
CA ILE A 139 8.07 -6.07 -2.43
C ILE A 139 7.14 -5.46 -3.48
N ILE A 140 5.89 -5.22 -3.14
CA ILE A 140 4.94 -4.50 -4.00
C ILE A 140 5.25 -3.00 -3.88
N LEU A 141 5.91 -2.44 -4.90
CA LEU A 141 6.23 -1.01 -4.93
C LEU A 141 5.02 -0.18 -5.34
N GLN A 142 4.66 0.77 -4.50
CA GLN A 142 3.69 1.80 -4.80
C GLN A 142 4.42 3.14 -5.10
N PRO A 143 3.78 4.08 -5.83
CA PRO A 143 2.48 3.96 -6.49
C PRO A 143 2.50 3.16 -7.79
N PHE A 144 1.36 3.09 -8.44
CA PHE A 144 1.08 2.40 -9.70
C PHE A 144 0.93 0.88 -9.60
N THR A 145 0.20 0.35 -10.57
CA THR A 145 0.01 -1.09 -10.75
C THR A 145 1.34 -1.82 -10.83
N VAL A 146 1.44 -2.95 -10.15
CA VAL A 146 2.63 -3.81 -10.14
C VAL A 146 2.32 -5.12 -10.84
N LYS A 147 3.17 -5.48 -11.78
CA LYS A 147 3.20 -6.79 -12.46
C LYS A 147 4.64 -7.24 -12.58
N LEU A 148 4.91 -8.54 -12.56
CA LEU A 148 6.27 -9.06 -12.78
C LEU A 148 6.67 -8.99 -14.26
N ASP A 149 5.70 -9.18 -15.16
CA ASP A 149 5.88 -9.05 -16.61
C ASP A 149 4.58 -8.55 -17.26
N ASP A 150 4.58 -8.40 -18.58
CA ASP A 150 3.44 -7.84 -19.33
C ASP A 150 2.21 -8.76 -19.31
N LYS A 151 2.41 -10.07 -19.16
CA LYS A 151 1.35 -11.08 -19.12
C LYS A 151 0.92 -11.45 -17.70
N GLY A 152 1.72 -11.05 -16.70
CA GLY A 152 1.50 -11.35 -15.29
C GLY A 152 0.25 -10.68 -14.70
N HIS A 153 -0.18 -11.21 -13.57
CA HIS A 153 -1.30 -10.66 -12.82
C HIS A 153 -0.90 -9.37 -12.09
N VAL A 154 -1.90 -8.55 -11.80
CA VAL A 154 -1.70 -7.39 -10.91
C VAL A 154 -1.43 -7.89 -9.50
N LEU A 155 -0.26 -7.59 -8.95
CA LEU A 155 0.08 -7.97 -7.58
C LEU A 155 -0.68 -7.06 -6.61
N ALA A 156 -1.65 -7.62 -5.93
CA ALA A 156 -2.52 -6.89 -5.02
C ALA A 156 -2.82 -7.71 -3.76
N LEU A 157 -3.20 -6.99 -2.72
CA LEU A 157 -3.60 -7.53 -1.43
C LEU A 157 -5.10 -7.37 -1.23
N GLN A 158 -5.66 -8.24 -0.44
CA GLN A 158 -6.96 -8.07 0.21
C GLN A 158 -6.82 -8.39 1.69
N TYR A 159 -7.72 -7.86 2.50
CA TYR A 159 -7.83 -8.22 3.90
C TYR A 159 -9.00 -9.19 4.08
N ASP A 160 -8.73 -10.37 4.64
CA ASP A 160 -9.73 -11.37 4.95
C ASP A 160 -10.20 -11.17 6.41
N LEU A 161 -11.43 -10.68 6.56
CA LEU A 161 -12.04 -10.39 7.87
C LEU A 161 -12.21 -11.64 8.74
N LEU A 162 -12.47 -12.80 8.11
CA LEU A 162 -12.67 -14.06 8.85
C LEU A 162 -11.36 -14.65 9.36
N ARG A 163 -10.24 -14.36 8.67
CA ARG A 163 -8.91 -14.80 9.09
C ARG A 163 -8.15 -13.74 9.86
N GLY A 164 -8.64 -12.49 9.85
CA GLY A 164 -7.95 -11.36 10.44
C GLY A 164 -6.57 -11.08 9.82
N LYS A 165 -6.41 -11.30 8.50
CA LYS A 165 -5.11 -11.27 7.83
C LYS A 165 -5.16 -10.68 6.42
N TYR A 166 -4.07 -10.02 6.03
CA TYR A 166 -3.80 -9.72 4.63
C TYR A 166 -3.42 -11.01 3.89
N VAL A 167 -4.00 -11.17 2.71
CA VAL A 167 -3.77 -12.30 1.81
C VAL A 167 -3.65 -11.80 0.37
N PRO A 168 -3.15 -12.61 -0.59
CA PRO A 168 -3.23 -12.27 -2.01
C PRO A 168 -4.68 -11.99 -2.44
N SER A 169 -4.89 -10.95 -3.25
CA SER A 169 -6.21 -10.65 -3.77
C SER A 169 -6.66 -11.71 -4.78
N ASP A 170 -7.88 -12.20 -4.67
CA ASP A 170 -8.46 -13.14 -5.62
C ASP A 170 -9.11 -12.45 -6.84
N LYS A 171 -9.15 -11.12 -6.83
CA LYS A 171 -9.71 -10.30 -7.91
C LYS A 171 -8.97 -10.43 -9.26
N TYR A 172 -7.68 -10.72 -9.23
CA TYR A 172 -6.81 -10.68 -10.41
C TYR A 172 -6.46 -12.05 -10.97
N GLY A 173 -7.13 -13.12 -10.54
CA GLY A 173 -6.96 -14.47 -11.02
C GLY A 173 -6.02 -15.32 -10.15
N GLN A 174 -5.58 -16.44 -10.69
CA GLN A 174 -4.73 -17.39 -9.97
C GLN A 174 -3.25 -17.00 -10.14
N TYR A 175 -2.65 -16.48 -9.09
CA TYR A 175 -1.24 -16.11 -9.08
C TYR A 175 -0.30 -17.29 -9.28
N THR A 176 0.79 -17.06 -9.99
CA THR A 176 1.93 -17.98 -10.08
C THR A 176 2.70 -18.03 -8.75
N GLU A 177 3.54 -19.04 -8.57
CA GLU A 177 4.41 -19.16 -7.39
C GLU A 177 5.31 -17.93 -7.18
N ASN A 178 5.85 -17.38 -8.26
CA ASN A 178 6.69 -16.18 -8.20
C ASN A 178 5.90 -14.94 -7.77
N GLU A 179 4.69 -14.77 -8.28
CA GLU A 179 3.79 -13.68 -7.89
C GLU A 179 3.39 -13.81 -6.41
N LEU A 180 3.04 -15.01 -5.96
CA LEU A 180 2.75 -15.29 -4.55
C LEU A 180 3.96 -15.00 -3.66
N ALA A 181 5.17 -15.39 -4.10
CA ALA A 181 6.39 -15.11 -3.34
C ALA A 181 6.63 -13.60 -3.14
N VAL A 182 6.29 -12.77 -4.13
CA VAL A 182 6.36 -11.30 -3.97
C VAL A 182 5.29 -10.78 -3.01
N ILE A 183 4.05 -11.25 -3.14
CA ILE A 183 2.95 -10.82 -2.29
C ILE A 183 3.21 -11.19 -0.83
N TYR A 184 3.58 -12.44 -0.55
CA TYR A 184 3.91 -12.88 0.82
C TYR A 184 5.18 -12.25 1.36
N GLY A 185 6.18 -12.00 0.51
CA GLY A 185 7.38 -11.26 0.88
C GLY A 185 7.05 -9.84 1.34
N HIS A 186 6.14 -9.16 0.64
CA HIS A 186 5.65 -7.84 1.04
C HIS A 186 4.92 -7.87 2.39
N ILE A 187 4.00 -8.83 2.58
CA ILE A 187 3.27 -9.02 3.85
C ILE A 187 4.26 -9.23 5.00
N GLN A 188 5.27 -10.06 4.81
CA GLN A 188 6.29 -10.36 5.81
C GLN A 188 7.21 -9.18 6.08
N LEU A 189 7.69 -8.50 5.04
CA LEU A 189 8.61 -7.37 5.18
C LEU A 189 8.01 -6.24 6.02
N PHE A 190 6.75 -5.90 5.76
CA PHE A 190 6.05 -4.84 6.46
C PHE A 190 5.29 -5.31 7.70
N ASP A 191 5.41 -6.61 8.05
CA ASP A 191 4.76 -7.22 9.20
C ASP A 191 3.25 -6.92 9.23
N LEU A 192 2.59 -7.08 8.07
CA LEU A 192 1.19 -6.70 7.91
C LEU A 192 0.24 -7.56 8.75
N ASN A 193 0.61 -8.81 8.98
CA ASN A 193 -0.14 -9.78 9.79
C ASN A 193 0.41 -9.91 11.22
N GLY A 194 1.17 -8.92 11.69
CA GLY A 194 1.63 -8.87 13.09
C GLY A 194 0.45 -8.77 14.07
N PRO A 195 0.61 -9.32 15.29
CA PRO A 195 -0.51 -9.65 16.18
C PRO A 195 -1.40 -8.49 16.60
N ASP A 196 -0.92 -7.25 16.55
CA ASP A 196 -1.65 -6.12 17.16
C ASP A 196 -2.07 -5.02 16.18
N ARG A 197 -1.92 -5.23 14.86
CA ARG A 197 -2.03 -4.09 13.95
C ARG A 197 -3.45 -3.65 13.65
N ILE A 198 -4.23 -4.48 12.98
CA ILE A 198 -5.52 -4.05 12.41
C ILE A 198 -6.71 -4.66 13.11
N ASN A 199 -6.51 -5.83 13.74
CA ASN A 199 -7.60 -6.55 14.41
C ASN A 199 -8.22 -5.72 15.52
N TYR A 200 -7.40 -4.94 16.25
CA TYR A 200 -7.91 -4.04 17.27
C TYR A 200 -8.83 -2.96 16.68
N ASP A 201 -8.44 -2.29 15.60
CA ASP A 201 -9.24 -1.23 14.98
C ASP A 201 -10.54 -1.77 14.37
N ILE A 202 -10.48 -2.94 13.69
CA ILE A 202 -11.68 -3.60 13.17
C ILE A 202 -12.59 -4.04 14.30
N GLY A 203 -12.05 -4.65 15.36
CA GLY A 203 -12.79 -5.06 16.53
C GLY A 203 -13.48 -3.88 17.21
N ALA A 204 -12.77 -2.78 17.44
CA ALA A 204 -13.32 -1.55 18.00
C ALA A 204 -14.42 -0.97 17.11
N TYR A 205 -14.22 -0.98 15.78
CA TYR A 205 -15.24 -0.54 14.84
C TYR A 205 -16.49 -1.42 14.88
N CYS A 206 -16.34 -2.74 14.80
CA CYS A 206 -17.45 -3.69 14.88
C CYS A 206 -18.25 -3.52 16.18
N LYS A 207 -17.56 -3.42 17.32
CA LYS A 207 -18.18 -3.19 18.61
C LYS A 207 -19.03 -1.90 18.60
N ASN A 208 -18.47 -0.81 18.08
CA ASN A 208 -19.21 0.44 17.96
C ASN A 208 -20.45 0.32 17.08
N VAL A 209 -20.40 -0.41 15.95
CA VAL A 209 -21.57 -0.64 15.08
C VAL A 209 -22.66 -1.42 15.84
N ILE A 210 -22.28 -2.44 16.59
CA ILE A 210 -23.20 -3.28 17.37
C ILE A 210 -23.85 -2.47 18.51
N ASP A 211 -23.04 -1.78 19.30
CA ASP A 211 -23.49 -1.06 20.49
C ASP A 211 -24.41 0.12 20.14
N ASN A 212 -24.13 0.83 19.06
CA ASN A 212 -24.85 2.04 18.67
C ASN A 212 -25.88 1.83 17.55
N HIS A 213 -25.99 0.62 16.98
CA HIS A 213 -26.83 0.34 15.81
C HIS A 213 -26.65 1.39 14.70
N SER A 214 -25.38 1.79 14.46
CA SER A 214 -25.03 2.85 13.51
C SER A 214 -23.72 2.57 12.81
N ILE A 215 -23.68 2.69 11.48
CA ILE A 215 -22.49 2.59 10.67
C ILE A 215 -21.73 3.94 10.62
N MET A 216 -22.45 5.04 10.76
CA MET A 216 -21.93 6.41 10.75
C MET A 216 -21.38 6.77 12.13
N ILE A 217 -20.19 6.31 12.44
CA ILE A 217 -19.51 6.59 13.70
C ILE A 217 -18.49 7.70 13.45
N GLY A 218 -18.53 8.77 14.23
CA GLY A 218 -17.65 9.95 14.07
C GLY A 218 -16.18 9.71 14.42
N VAL A 219 -15.80 8.47 14.72
CA VAL A 219 -14.41 8.10 15.03
C VAL A 219 -13.66 7.83 13.73
N LYS A 220 -12.52 8.49 13.54
CA LYS A 220 -11.58 8.17 12.46
C LYS A 220 -10.63 7.07 12.91
N TYR A 221 -10.68 5.95 12.24
CA TYR A 221 -9.78 4.83 12.52
C TYR A 221 -8.42 5.03 11.85
N SER A 222 -7.42 4.30 12.34
CA SER A 222 -6.03 4.52 11.94
C SER A 222 -5.61 3.74 10.69
N ASN A 223 -6.51 2.90 10.12
CA ASN A 223 -6.15 2.06 8.97
C ASN A 223 -7.21 2.10 7.84
N LEU A 224 -6.73 2.11 6.60
CA LEU A 224 -7.55 2.14 5.38
C LEU A 224 -8.56 0.99 5.30
N VAL A 225 -8.19 -0.20 5.77
CA VAL A 225 -9.09 -1.38 5.71
C VAL A 225 -10.36 -1.15 6.49
N VAL A 226 -10.29 -0.47 7.63
CA VAL A 226 -11.49 -0.13 8.43
C VAL A 226 -12.39 0.83 7.66
N ASP A 227 -11.82 1.83 7.00
CA ASP A 227 -12.60 2.77 6.18
C ASP A 227 -13.24 2.06 4.97
N LEU A 228 -12.52 1.17 4.30
CA LEU A 228 -13.07 0.36 3.20
C LEU A 228 -14.19 -0.58 3.68
N PHE A 229 -14.01 -1.19 4.84
CA PHE A 229 -15.03 -2.03 5.46
C PHE A 229 -16.29 -1.21 5.79
N ARG A 230 -16.12 -0.04 6.40
CA ARG A 230 -17.21 0.89 6.67
C ARG A 230 -17.98 1.26 5.40
N GLU A 231 -17.28 1.62 4.31
CA GLU A 231 -17.92 1.93 3.03
C GLU A 231 -18.69 0.73 2.45
N LYS A 232 -18.23 -0.48 2.71
CA LYS A 232 -18.92 -1.71 2.32
C LYS A 232 -20.21 -1.92 3.13
N LEU A 233 -20.17 -1.70 4.45
CA LEU A 233 -21.32 -1.80 5.34
C LEU A 233 -22.39 -0.74 5.05
N LYS A 234 -22.03 0.49 4.64
CA LYS A 234 -22.97 1.56 4.29
C LYS A 234 -23.95 1.18 3.17
N LYS A 235 -23.64 0.16 2.39
CA LYS A 235 -24.49 -0.33 1.29
C LYS A 235 -25.55 -1.34 1.74
N MET A 236 -25.62 -1.63 3.04
CA MET A 236 -26.47 -2.64 3.65
C MET A 236 -27.49 -2.04 4.61
N GLN A 237 -28.50 -2.86 4.97
CA GLN A 237 -29.37 -2.54 6.09
C GLN A 237 -28.60 -2.70 7.40
N ILE A 238 -28.95 -1.93 8.42
CA ILE A 238 -28.20 -1.89 9.68
C ILE A 238 -28.20 -3.26 10.39
N GLU A 239 -29.31 -4.00 10.31
CA GLU A 239 -29.40 -5.34 10.91
C GLU A 239 -28.44 -6.33 10.29
N GLU A 240 -28.19 -6.25 8.97
CA GLU A 240 -27.20 -7.06 8.27
C GLU A 240 -25.79 -6.64 8.65
N ALA A 241 -25.52 -5.34 8.71
CA ALA A 241 -24.23 -4.81 9.14
C ALA A 241 -23.87 -5.25 10.57
N VAL A 242 -24.82 -5.21 11.48
CA VAL A 242 -24.64 -5.70 12.88
C VAL A 242 -24.28 -7.18 12.88
N LYS A 243 -24.99 -8.04 12.12
CA LYS A 243 -24.68 -9.48 12.04
C LYS A 243 -23.27 -9.73 11.49
N ILE A 244 -22.84 -8.98 10.47
CA ILE A 244 -21.50 -9.09 9.91
C ILE A 244 -20.43 -8.68 10.93
N CYS A 245 -20.68 -7.57 11.66
CA CYS A 245 -19.78 -7.14 12.72
C CYS A 245 -19.69 -8.17 13.85
N GLN A 246 -20.78 -8.81 14.23
CA GLN A 246 -20.78 -9.91 15.21
C GLN A 246 -19.95 -11.09 14.74
N LEU A 247 -20.12 -11.55 13.49
CA LEU A 247 -19.31 -12.62 12.91
C LEU A 247 -17.82 -12.26 12.86
N SER A 248 -17.50 -11.04 12.41
CA SER A 248 -16.11 -10.57 12.36
C SER A 248 -15.44 -10.56 13.74
N LEU A 249 -16.17 -10.13 14.80
CA LEU A 249 -15.66 -10.16 16.17
C LEU A 249 -15.36 -11.55 16.68
N ILE A 250 -16.20 -12.53 16.40
CA ILE A 250 -15.97 -13.94 16.81
C ILE A 250 -14.65 -14.42 16.22
N HIS A 251 -14.42 -14.21 14.93
CA HIS A 251 -13.20 -14.66 14.25
C HIS A 251 -11.93 -13.89 14.67
N ILE A 252 -12.05 -12.60 15.02
CA ILE A 252 -10.92 -11.81 15.53
C ILE A 252 -10.55 -12.25 16.95
N SER A 253 -11.55 -12.57 17.78
CA SER A 253 -11.33 -12.97 19.18
C SER A 253 -10.85 -14.41 19.33
N GLU A 254 -11.21 -15.28 18.40
CA GLU A 254 -10.82 -16.69 18.35
C GLU A 254 -10.15 -17.00 17.01
N PRO A 255 -8.91 -16.54 16.77
CA PRO A 255 -8.22 -16.88 15.54
C PRO A 255 -8.08 -18.41 15.48
N THR A 256 -8.75 -19.04 14.52
CA THR A 256 -8.64 -20.49 14.26
C THR A 256 -7.17 -20.87 14.18
N ARG A 257 -6.77 -21.76 15.08
CA ARG A 257 -5.43 -22.38 15.20
C ARG A 257 -5.00 -23.09 13.92
#